data_17ec767728c6804ddafb94f620931d7f
#
_entry.id   17ec767728c6804ddafb94f620931d7f
#
_cell.length_a   1.000
_cell.length_b   1.000
_cell.length_c   1.000
_cell.angle_alpha   90.00
_cell.angle_beta   90.00
_cell.angle_gamma   90.00
#
_symmetry.space_group_name_H-M   'P 1'
#
loop_
_entity.id
_entity.type
_entity.pdbx_description
1 polymer ?
#
loop_
_entity_poly.entity_id
_entity_poly.type
_entity_poly.pdbx_seq_one_letter_code
_entity_poly.pdbx_strand_id
1 'polypeptide(L)'
;MVIFSGKPWRRWRLVFAIALLFCSLGISGCQQLSASEHSEHVSHRAHVLEFVPKQSLLATVLDTTVKPGKTLQSTLSEALPQAADLLLAPLAIDLNENIRPWLGDQVAFAITDKDLDRDRRTGRQVGYLVVADTTDGDRLREFLEVFWQRQAIAGAQPDLLQVSGVPIIAGVVAGEGRPLATAVVGGSTLLIANDVRVLRQSLRAAQAPTLQLSDHDCCGAGWVHLRIPNFIDWLGLATPPDMRLESGPQWQELSAKVVIHPKRVAIDTQLTPRSGISVPDTVNPLGQKAADNRPGKYLPASVAWAAMGHDLRPLWHRVWNELGRYRRLPAALSQQWLSTQLAQALSEPLLQLLAGDYAVGQLDDGTWLMAVLEPTSAIVNQLDDIAEQQGLTVSRLTLEGQAVTAWSRLKTRMGKDTRNRETTVETDIVGLHTTVGDCDVFATSITGLTAALAAPEQPLPDTEQFQRTVQAMDRPNQGYVYGTWTELERLLESNRWFSLLRPVLQPWSQSIDAIAITSYGQTVNQPTGSISILLKN
;
A
#
# COMPACT_ATOMS: atom_id res chain seq x y z
N MET A 1 28.18 21.69 0.51
CA MET A 1 28.53 20.83 1.67
C MET A 1 27.84 21.44 2.89
N VAL A 2 26.58 21.09 3.15
CA VAL A 2 25.83 21.51 4.33
C VAL A 2 25.34 20.24 5.01
N ILE A 3 25.87 20.05 6.18
CA ILE A 3 25.74 18.92 7.09
C ILE A 3 24.28 18.83 7.57
N PHE A 4 23.54 17.81 7.16
CA PHE A 4 22.29 17.43 7.79
C PHE A 4 22.58 16.68 9.10
N SER A 5 22.92 17.43 10.16
CA SER A 5 22.91 16.94 11.52
C SER A 5 21.58 17.28 12.18
N GLY A 6 20.68 16.34 12.23
CA GLY A 6 19.44 16.51 12.96
C GLY A 6 18.56 15.28 12.81
N LYS A 7 18.60 14.42 13.80
CA LYS A 7 17.95 13.12 13.92
C LYS A 7 16.40 13.17 13.76
N PRO A 8 15.79 13.31 12.57
CA PRO A 8 14.35 13.16 12.41
C PRO A 8 13.92 11.69 12.53
N TRP A 9 14.85 10.74 12.39
CA TRP A 9 14.63 9.29 12.32
C TRP A 9 14.08 8.65 13.60
N ARG A 10 14.50 9.14 14.79
CA ARG A 10 13.99 8.63 16.07
C ARG A 10 12.52 9.01 16.31
N ARG A 11 12.07 10.14 15.76
CA ARG A 11 10.67 10.62 15.92
C ARG A 11 9.67 9.76 15.14
N TRP A 12 10.07 9.24 13.97
CA TRP A 12 9.23 8.42 13.11
C TRP A 12 8.99 7.01 13.66
N ARG A 13 9.99 6.42 14.29
CA ARG A 13 9.88 5.10 14.89
C ARG A 13 8.80 5.03 15.96
N LEU A 14 8.67 6.05 16.79
CA LEU A 14 7.67 6.08 17.87
C LEU A 14 6.23 6.11 17.34
N VAL A 15 5.98 6.89 16.29
CA VAL A 15 4.63 7.09 15.73
C VAL A 15 4.13 5.88 14.98
N PHE A 16 4.97 5.32 14.11
CA PHE A 16 4.64 4.08 13.42
C PHE A 16 4.53 2.92 14.40
N ALA A 17 5.35 2.91 15.40
CA ALA A 17 5.37 1.86 16.38
C ALA A 17 4.20 1.97 17.38
N ILE A 18 3.71 3.18 17.73
CA ILE A 18 2.44 3.36 18.47
C ILE A 18 1.26 2.91 17.60
N ALA A 19 1.20 3.29 16.33
CA ALA A 19 0.16 2.85 15.41
C ALA A 19 0.17 1.32 15.24
N LEU A 20 1.35 0.70 15.11
CA LEU A 20 1.51 -0.75 15.05
C LEU A 20 1.25 -1.44 16.39
N LEU A 21 1.63 -0.83 17.50
CA LEU A 21 1.32 -1.35 18.82
C LEU A 21 -0.18 -1.46 19.01
N PHE A 22 -0.93 -0.45 18.62
CA PHE A 22 -2.39 -0.48 18.70
C PHE A 22 -2.99 -1.39 17.63
N CYS A 23 -2.43 -1.46 16.39
CA CYS A 23 -2.78 -2.48 15.40
C CYS A 23 -2.62 -3.89 15.96
N SER A 24 -1.66 -4.06 16.80
CA SER A 24 -1.26 -5.33 17.36
C SER A 24 -2.02 -5.71 18.64
N LEU A 25 -2.49 -4.74 19.41
CA LEU A 25 -3.31 -4.98 20.60
C LEU A 25 -4.66 -5.60 20.26
N GLY A 26 -5.28 -5.20 19.15
CA GLY A 26 -6.55 -5.73 18.69
C GLY A 26 -6.54 -7.22 18.36
N ILE A 27 -5.36 -7.80 18.14
CA ILE A 27 -5.23 -9.15 17.59
C ILE A 27 -4.85 -10.20 18.65
N SER A 28 -4.48 -9.80 19.86
CA SER A 28 -3.92 -10.72 20.87
C SER A 28 -4.86 -11.15 22.02
N GLY A 29 -6.12 -10.75 22.00
CA GLY A 29 -7.09 -11.05 23.05
C GLY A 29 -7.88 -12.34 22.87
N CYS A 30 -7.74 -13.26 23.78
CA CYS A 30 -8.58 -14.41 24.17
C CYS A 30 -8.29 -15.78 23.59
N GLN A 31 -7.83 -16.64 24.45
CA GLN A 31 -8.07 -18.08 24.41
C GLN A 31 -9.54 -18.39 24.80
N GLN A 32 -10.12 -19.34 24.05
CA GLN A 32 -11.39 -20.07 24.24
C GLN A 32 -12.70 -19.33 23.95
N LEU A 33 -13.34 -19.71 22.85
CA LEU A 33 -14.65 -20.38 22.80
C LEU A 33 -15.04 -20.66 21.33
N SER A 34 -15.77 -21.73 21.16
CA SER A 34 -16.18 -22.45 19.96
C SER A 34 -16.84 -21.64 18.84
N ALA A 35 -16.65 -22.15 17.61
CA ALA A 35 -17.28 -21.75 16.37
C ALA A 35 -18.81 -21.57 16.47
N SER A 36 -19.29 -20.44 15.99
CA SER A 36 -20.60 -20.33 15.36
C SER A 36 -20.46 -19.41 14.14
N GLU A 37 -20.86 -19.94 13.02
CA GLU A 37 -20.98 -19.26 11.72
C GLU A 37 -22.06 -18.19 11.78
N HIS A 38 -21.89 -17.16 10.96
CA HIS A 38 -22.83 -16.05 10.74
C HIS A 38 -23.02 -15.08 11.92
N SER A 39 -22.12 -14.11 12.02
CA SER A 39 -22.49 -12.86 12.68
C SER A 39 -22.90 -11.85 11.60
N GLU A 40 -24.18 -11.52 11.56
CA GLU A 40 -24.68 -10.29 10.94
C GLU A 40 -23.85 -9.12 11.50
N HIS A 41 -23.05 -8.50 10.64
CA HIS A 41 -22.30 -7.31 11.02
C HIS A 41 -23.27 -6.16 11.24
N VAL A 42 -23.67 -5.95 12.49
CA VAL A 42 -24.29 -4.71 12.90
C VAL A 42 -23.25 -3.61 12.71
N SER A 43 -23.56 -2.64 11.87
CA SER A 43 -22.73 -1.45 11.64
C SER A 43 -22.63 -0.66 12.95
N HIS A 44 -21.59 -0.92 13.76
CA HIS A 44 -21.29 -0.13 14.93
C HIS A 44 -20.45 1.08 14.51
N ARG A 45 -21.00 2.27 14.74
CA ARG A 45 -20.24 3.52 14.61
C ARG A 45 -19.06 3.48 15.57
N ALA A 46 -17.85 3.67 15.08
CA ALA A 46 -16.68 3.69 15.94
C ALA A 46 -16.70 4.95 16.82
N HIS A 47 -17.06 4.78 18.10
CA HIS A 47 -17.13 5.87 19.08
C HIS A 47 -15.80 6.64 19.19
N VAL A 48 -14.66 5.96 19.04
CA VAL A 48 -13.33 6.57 19.08
C VAL A 48 -13.10 7.61 17.96
N LEU A 49 -13.83 7.52 16.83
CA LEU A 49 -13.75 8.50 15.73
C LEU A 49 -14.38 9.85 16.07
N GLU A 50 -15.26 9.94 17.07
CA GLU A 50 -15.84 11.19 17.53
C GLU A 50 -14.77 12.16 18.03
N PHE A 51 -13.66 11.63 18.53
CA PHE A 51 -12.51 12.39 19.01
C PHE A 51 -11.47 12.69 17.93
N VAL A 52 -11.61 12.14 16.74
CA VAL A 52 -10.67 12.37 15.64
C VAL A 52 -11.11 13.56 14.79
N PRO A 53 -10.29 14.63 14.69
CA PRO A 53 -10.62 15.79 13.89
C PRO A 53 -10.73 15.43 12.40
N LYS A 54 -11.76 15.94 11.71
CA LYS A 54 -12.01 15.71 10.28
C LYS A 54 -10.84 16.10 9.37
N GLN A 55 -10.03 17.09 9.78
CA GLN A 55 -8.85 17.52 9.03
C GLN A 55 -7.63 16.62 9.19
N SER A 56 -7.69 15.54 9.95
CA SER A 56 -6.56 14.63 10.15
C SER A 56 -6.01 14.11 8.83
N LEU A 57 -4.69 14.03 8.71
CA LEU A 57 -4.00 13.57 7.50
C LEU A 57 -4.17 12.07 7.32
N LEU A 58 -4.10 11.37 8.44
CA LEU A 58 -4.26 9.93 8.58
C LEU A 58 -5.12 9.69 9.81
N ALA A 59 -6.05 8.76 9.71
CA ALA A 59 -6.70 8.14 10.85
C ALA A 59 -6.79 6.65 10.63
N THR A 60 -6.65 5.88 11.69
CA THR A 60 -6.87 4.43 11.70
C THR A 60 -7.73 4.07 12.89
N VAL A 61 -8.61 3.10 12.72
CA VAL A 61 -9.36 2.47 13.80
C VAL A 61 -9.08 0.98 13.76
N LEU A 62 -8.97 0.39 14.91
CA LEU A 62 -8.74 -1.04 15.10
C LEU A 62 -9.77 -1.58 16.07
N ASP A 63 -10.33 -2.70 15.72
CA ASP A 63 -11.18 -3.51 16.58
C ASP A 63 -10.30 -4.52 17.33
N THR A 64 -10.21 -4.36 18.64
CA THR A 64 -9.39 -5.21 19.51
C THR A 64 -10.05 -6.57 19.79
N THR A 65 -11.32 -6.75 19.43
CA THR A 65 -12.09 -7.98 19.65
C THR A 65 -11.91 -9.00 18.54
N VAL A 66 -11.42 -8.58 17.37
CA VAL A 66 -11.23 -9.46 16.21
C VAL A 66 -10.12 -10.47 16.46
N LYS A 67 -10.47 -11.75 16.34
CA LYS A 67 -9.52 -12.86 16.52
C LYS A 67 -8.85 -13.18 15.17
N PRO A 68 -7.53 -13.00 15.05
CA PRO A 68 -6.82 -13.45 13.86
C PRO A 68 -6.77 -14.98 13.80
N GLY A 69 -6.72 -15.53 12.58
CA GLY A 69 -6.43 -16.95 12.38
C GLY A 69 -5.05 -17.33 12.96
N LYS A 70 -4.84 -18.62 13.22
CA LYS A 70 -3.63 -19.15 13.90
C LYS A 70 -2.31 -18.65 13.29
N THR A 71 -2.23 -18.57 11.96
CA THR A 71 -1.03 -18.13 11.25
C THR A 71 -0.73 -16.65 11.49
N LEU A 72 -1.74 -15.80 11.43
CA LEU A 72 -1.58 -14.38 11.72
C LEU A 72 -1.32 -14.16 13.23
N GLN A 73 -1.94 -14.96 14.09
CA GLN A 73 -1.74 -14.93 15.53
C GLN A 73 -0.30 -15.29 15.93
N SER A 74 0.31 -16.32 15.30
CA SER A 74 1.71 -16.67 15.59
C SER A 74 2.67 -15.56 15.17
N THR A 75 2.49 -15.02 13.96
CA THR A 75 3.28 -13.89 13.46
C THR A 75 3.18 -12.67 14.38
N LEU A 76 1.96 -12.36 14.81
CA LEU A 76 1.70 -11.25 15.72
C LEU A 76 2.29 -11.49 17.10
N SER A 77 2.17 -12.70 17.63
CA SER A 77 2.72 -13.04 18.95
C SER A 77 4.25 -12.93 19.02
N GLU A 78 4.94 -13.05 17.89
CA GLU A 78 6.39 -12.84 17.78
C GLU A 78 6.76 -11.36 17.52
N ALA A 79 6.02 -10.70 16.64
CA ALA A 79 6.30 -9.32 16.23
C ALA A 79 5.90 -8.27 17.26
N LEU A 80 4.84 -8.53 18.01
CA LEU A 80 4.21 -7.60 18.93
C LEU A 80 5.01 -7.27 20.17
N PRO A 81 5.54 -8.27 20.91
CA PRO A 81 6.36 -7.98 22.07
C PRO A 81 7.58 -7.13 21.68
N GLN A 82 8.23 -7.44 20.55
CA GLN A 82 9.38 -6.68 20.09
C GLN A 82 9.04 -5.22 19.73
N ALA A 83 7.91 -4.99 19.06
CA ALA A 83 7.46 -3.64 18.73
C ALA A 83 6.98 -2.89 19.99
N ALA A 84 6.27 -3.57 20.89
CA ALA A 84 5.82 -3.02 22.15
C ALA A 84 7.00 -2.66 23.07
N ASP A 85 7.97 -3.55 23.20
CA ASP A 85 9.16 -3.31 24.01
C ASP A 85 9.97 -2.11 23.50
N LEU A 86 10.12 -1.97 22.19
CA LEU A 86 10.80 -0.81 21.60
C LEU A 86 10.14 0.53 21.96
N LEU A 87 8.83 0.54 22.27
CA LEU A 87 8.02 1.74 22.49
C LEU A 87 7.67 2.00 23.92
N LEU A 88 7.30 0.95 24.64
CA LEU A 88 6.77 1.04 25.98
C LEU A 88 7.86 0.81 27.04
N ALA A 89 8.91 0.04 26.74
CA ALA A 89 10.01 -0.16 27.66
C ALA A 89 10.71 1.14 28.10
N PRO A 90 10.94 2.15 27.20
CA PRO A 90 11.45 3.43 27.64
C PRO A 90 10.54 4.19 28.61
N LEU A 91 9.24 3.87 28.60
CA LEU A 91 8.24 4.44 29.50
C LEU A 91 8.01 3.59 30.75
N ALA A 92 8.71 2.44 30.87
CA ALA A 92 8.50 1.42 31.90
C ALA A 92 7.04 0.93 31.95
N ILE A 93 6.43 0.74 30.78
CA ILE A 93 5.06 0.24 30.62
C ILE A 93 5.12 -1.16 30.03
N ASP A 94 4.49 -2.12 30.70
CA ASP A 94 4.20 -3.46 30.19
C ASP A 94 2.81 -3.48 29.55
N LEU A 95 2.74 -4.04 28.32
CA LEU A 95 1.51 -4.10 27.56
C LEU A 95 0.43 -4.96 28.26
N ASN A 96 0.82 -6.13 28.74
CA ASN A 96 -0.11 -7.11 29.30
C ASN A 96 -0.57 -6.73 30.70
N GLU A 97 0.36 -6.19 31.49
CA GLU A 97 0.09 -5.82 32.88
C GLU A 97 -0.56 -4.44 33.00
N ASN A 98 -0.12 -3.47 32.19
CA ASN A 98 -0.49 -2.08 32.38
C ASN A 98 -1.57 -1.57 31.42
N ILE A 99 -1.70 -2.15 30.21
CA ILE A 99 -2.62 -1.66 29.17
C ILE A 99 -3.83 -2.59 28.99
N ARG A 100 -3.60 -3.87 28.75
CA ARG A 100 -4.67 -4.83 28.47
C ARG A 100 -5.79 -4.92 29.50
N PRO A 101 -5.54 -4.79 30.83
CA PRO A 101 -6.59 -4.96 31.83
C PRO A 101 -7.73 -3.96 31.76
N TRP A 102 -7.51 -2.80 31.15
CA TRP A 102 -8.52 -1.75 31.01
C TRP A 102 -8.87 -1.42 29.56
N LEU A 103 -8.11 -1.91 28.58
CA LEU A 103 -8.33 -1.60 27.17
C LEU A 103 -9.69 -2.12 26.70
N GLY A 104 -10.45 -1.27 26.01
CA GLY A 104 -11.75 -1.57 25.41
C GLY A 104 -11.63 -2.14 23.99
N ASP A 105 -12.77 -2.16 23.30
CA ASP A 105 -12.92 -2.83 22.01
C ASP A 105 -12.34 -2.05 20.84
N GLN A 106 -12.15 -0.74 20.97
CA GLN A 106 -11.71 0.12 19.88
C GLN A 106 -10.53 1.01 20.25
N VAL A 107 -9.60 1.12 19.33
CA VAL A 107 -8.48 2.08 19.41
C VAL A 107 -8.36 2.82 18.09
N ALA A 108 -8.29 4.15 18.16
CA ALA A 108 -7.95 4.99 17.01
C ALA A 108 -6.58 5.63 17.18
N PHE A 109 -5.87 5.75 16.05
CA PHE A 109 -4.67 6.56 15.93
C PHE A 109 -4.87 7.59 14.83
N ALA A 110 -4.42 8.83 15.05
CA ALA A 110 -4.50 9.87 14.03
C ALA A 110 -3.24 10.75 13.97
N ILE A 111 -2.92 11.17 12.75
CA ILE A 111 -2.02 12.31 12.51
C ILE A 111 -2.92 13.51 12.24
N THR A 112 -3.04 14.38 13.24
CA THR A 112 -4.03 15.47 13.22
C THR A 112 -3.53 16.71 12.48
N ASP A 113 -2.23 16.99 12.54
CA ASP A 113 -1.60 18.12 11.87
C ASP A 113 -0.18 17.75 11.42
N LYS A 114 0.25 18.29 10.30
CA LYS A 114 1.62 18.11 9.78
C LYS A 114 2.63 19.05 10.46
N ASP A 115 2.15 20.12 11.09
CA ASP A 115 2.97 21.14 11.70
C ASP A 115 2.16 22.01 12.68
N LEU A 116 2.22 21.69 13.97
CA LEU A 116 1.41 22.30 15.02
C LEU A 116 1.72 23.77 15.29
N ASP A 117 2.96 24.20 15.13
CA ASP A 117 3.37 25.58 15.40
C ASP A 117 3.44 26.44 14.13
N ARG A 118 3.38 25.80 12.95
CA ARG A 118 3.47 26.47 11.63
C ARG A 118 4.72 27.33 11.45
N ASP A 119 5.76 27.14 12.28
CA ASP A 119 7.04 27.84 12.18
C ASP A 119 8.08 26.97 11.46
N ARG A 120 8.43 27.35 10.24
CA ARG A 120 9.43 26.64 9.43
C ARG A 120 10.82 26.59 10.08
N ARG A 121 11.12 27.48 11.04
CA ARG A 121 12.42 27.54 11.71
C ARG A 121 12.61 26.44 12.75
N THR A 122 11.52 25.99 13.36
CA THR A 122 11.52 24.91 14.36
C THR A 122 11.44 23.50 13.75
N GLY A 123 11.25 23.43 12.42
CA GLY A 123 10.96 22.20 11.71
C GLY A 123 9.50 21.76 11.89
N ARG A 124 9.11 20.65 11.26
CA ARG A 124 7.74 20.16 11.32
C ARG A 124 7.44 19.55 12.69
N GLN A 125 6.50 20.11 13.41
CA GLN A 125 5.95 19.57 14.66
C GLN A 125 4.63 18.86 14.37
N VAL A 126 4.70 17.55 14.11
CA VAL A 126 3.53 16.74 13.74
C VAL A 126 2.66 16.47 14.96
N GLY A 127 1.34 16.61 14.82
CA GLY A 127 0.37 16.32 15.86
C GLY A 127 -0.07 14.85 15.80
N TYR A 128 0.08 14.12 16.90
CA TYR A 128 -0.34 12.72 17.04
C TYR A 128 -1.40 12.58 18.12
N LEU A 129 -2.41 11.78 17.82
CA LEU A 129 -3.51 11.46 18.71
C LEU A 129 -3.72 9.96 18.76
N VAL A 130 -3.88 9.43 19.96
CA VAL A 130 -4.40 8.09 20.24
C VAL A 130 -5.69 8.25 21.02
N VAL A 131 -6.72 7.53 20.62
CA VAL A 131 -7.99 7.42 21.31
C VAL A 131 -8.23 5.96 21.62
N ALA A 132 -8.47 5.60 22.86
CA ALA A 132 -8.74 4.22 23.26
C ALA A 132 -9.98 4.17 24.15
N ASP A 133 -10.91 3.28 23.83
CA ASP A 133 -12.00 2.95 24.72
C ASP A 133 -11.48 2.11 25.90
N THR A 134 -12.18 2.16 27.02
CA THR A 134 -11.86 1.35 28.18
C THR A 134 -13.06 0.53 28.65
N THR A 135 -12.80 -0.70 29.06
CA THR A 135 -13.76 -1.57 29.74
C THR A 135 -13.79 -1.34 31.26
N ASP A 136 -12.74 -0.71 31.82
CA ASP A 136 -12.58 -0.47 33.26
C ASP A 136 -11.94 0.92 33.47
N GLY A 137 -12.81 1.92 33.69
CA GLY A 137 -12.37 3.31 33.88
C GLY A 137 -11.63 3.54 35.22
N ASP A 138 -11.82 2.70 36.22
CA ASP A 138 -11.11 2.84 37.48
C ASP A 138 -9.67 2.35 37.36
N ARG A 139 -9.45 1.21 36.73
CA ARG A 139 -8.09 0.75 36.38
C ARG A 139 -7.36 1.67 35.46
N LEU A 140 -8.06 2.27 34.48
CA LEU A 140 -7.46 3.29 33.60
C LEU A 140 -6.97 4.49 34.40
N ARG A 141 -7.75 5.00 35.36
CA ARG A 141 -7.34 6.13 36.20
C ARG A 141 -6.14 5.76 37.08
N GLU A 142 -6.19 4.59 37.73
CA GLU A 142 -5.05 4.07 38.51
C GLU A 142 -3.78 3.98 37.68
N PHE A 143 -3.87 3.43 36.45
CA PHE A 143 -2.75 3.37 35.52
C PHE A 143 -2.16 4.75 35.23
N LEU A 144 -3.01 5.73 34.91
CA LEU A 144 -2.55 7.09 34.60
C LEU A 144 -1.93 7.79 35.82
N GLU A 145 -2.50 7.61 37.01
CA GLU A 145 -1.95 8.18 38.25
C GLU A 145 -0.55 7.60 38.53
N VAL A 146 -0.40 6.28 38.46
CA VAL A 146 0.88 5.60 38.65
C VAL A 146 1.90 6.03 37.57
N PHE A 147 1.46 6.11 36.32
CA PHE A 147 2.32 6.56 35.22
C PHE A 147 2.87 7.97 35.49
N TRP A 148 2.00 8.95 35.74
CA TRP A 148 2.43 10.33 35.95
C TRP A 148 3.22 10.53 37.26
N GLN A 149 2.91 9.77 38.33
CA GLN A 149 3.73 9.75 39.54
C GLN A 149 5.15 9.24 39.27
N ARG A 150 5.29 8.17 38.50
CA ARG A 150 6.61 7.65 38.09
C ARG A 150 7.38 8.68 37.25
N GLN A 151 6.70 9.36 36.32
CA GLN A 151 7.32 10.41 35.53
C GLN A 151 7.78 11.58 36.40
N ALA A 152 6.98 12.00 37.37
CA ALA A 152 7.34 13.07 38.32
C ALA A 152 8.55 12.69 39.20
N ILE A 153 8.60 11.46 39.70
CA ILE A 153 9.76 10.94 40.44
C ILE A 153 11.02 10.93 39.58
N ALA A 154 10.89 10.64 38.29
CA ALA A 154 11.98 10.64 37.34
C ALA A 154 12.39 12.06 36.86
N GLY A 155 11.78 13.12 37.42
CA GLY A 155 12.12 14.53 37.16
C GLY A 155 11.24 15.24 36.15
N ALA A 156 10.16 14.62 35.66
CA ALA A 156 9.15 15.32 34.89
C ALA A 156 8.38 16.32 35.77
N GLN A 157 7.89 17.40 35.16
CA GLN A 157 7.00 18.36 35.83
C GLN A 157 5.65 18.35 35.11
N PRO A 158 4.72 17.45 35.49
CA PRO A 158 3.40 17.40 34.88
C PRO A 158 2.55 18.61 35.33
N ASP A 159 1.93 19.28 34.36
CA ASP A 159 0.95 20.33 34.56
C ASP A 159 -0.46 19.77 34.48
N LEU A 160 -1.34 20.20 35.37
CA LEU A 160 -2.78 19.91 35.31
C LEU A 160 -3.50 21.10 34.66
N LEU A 161 -4.07 20.85 33.50
CA LEU A 161 -4.80 21.84 32.71
C LEU A 161 -6.27 21.41 32.61
N GLN A 162 -7.16 22.38 32.34
CA GLN A 162 -8.57 22.11 32.05
C GLN A 162 -8.95 22.66 30.67
N VAL A 163 -9.53 21.83 29.84
CA VAL A 163 -9.99 22.21 28.50
C VAL A 163 -11.41 21.67 28.30
N SER A 164 -12.36 22.57 28.04
CA SER A 164 -13.77 22.21 27.82
C SER A 164 -14.37 21.36 28.95
N GLY A 165 -13.97 21.60 30.19
CA GLY A 165 -14.41 20.85 31.36
C GLY A 165 -13.67 19.52 31.60
N VAL A 166 -12.77 19.11 30.70
CA VAL A 166 -12.00 17.86 30.81
C VAL A 166 -10.62 18.18 31.40
N PRO A 167 -10.19 17.49 32.48
CA PRO A 167 -8.85 17.62 33.02
C PRO A 167 -7.84 16.96 32.07
N ILE A 168 -6.73 17.65 31.81
CA ILE A 168 -5.60 17.17 31.01
C ILE A 168 -4.36 17.19 31.88
N ILE A 169 -3.63 16.09 31.92
CA ILE A 169 -2.29 16.03 32.49
C ILE A 169 -1.30 16.10 31.33
N ALA A 170 -0.39 17.08 31.37
CA ALA A 170 0.60 17.28 30.33
C ALA A 170 1.98 17.52 30.95
N GLY A 171 3.02 16.98 30.32
CA GLY A 171 4.39 17.13 30.77
C GLY A 171 5.41 16.64 29.76
N VAL A 172 6.68 16.78 30.09
CA VAL A 172 7.77 16.20 29.28
C VAL A 172 8.19 14.89 29.93
N VAL A 173 8.11 13.80 29.16
CA VAL A 173 8.48 12.47 29.64
C VAL A 173 9.97 12.43 30.02
N ALA A 174 10.25 11.95 31.21
CA ALA A 174 11.60 11.89 31.76
C ALA A 174 12.49 10.96 30.91
N GLY A 175 13.74 11.36 30.70
CA GLY A 175 14.71 10.61 29.90
C GLY A 175 14.54 10.73 28.36
N GLU A 176 13.34 11.01 27.85
CA GLU A 176 13.07 11.15 26.42
C GLU A 176 12.99 12.60 25.94
N GLY A 177 12.73 13.55 26.83
CA GLY A 177 12.56 14.97 26.50
C GLY A 177 11.38 15.26 25.57
N ARG A 178 10.33 14.39 25.58
CA ARG A 178 9.17 14.49 24.69
C ARG A 178 7.93 14.95 25.43
N PRO A 179 7.19 15.91 24.88
CA PRO A 179 5.91 16.27 25.44
C PRO A 179 4.89 15.15 25.26
N LEU A 180 4.09 14.92 26.29
CA LEU A 180 2.97 14.00 26.32
C LEU A 180 1.81 14.69 27.03
N ALA A 181 0.61 14.50 26.55
CA ALA A 181 -0.62 14.95 27.18
C ALA A 181 -1.64 13.82 27.21
N THR A 182 -2.34 13.67 28.32
CA THR A 182 -3.37 12.63 28.54
C THR A 182 -4.64 13.24 29.08
N ALA A 183 -5.79 12.68 28.70
CA ALA A 183 -7.09 13.04 29.25
C ALA A 183 -8.02 11.82 29.27
N VAL A 184 -8.92 11.76 30.24
CA VAL A 184 -10.00 10.75 30.29
C VAL A 184 -11.32 11.49 30.14
N VAL A 185 -12.12 11.07 29.15
CA VAL A 185 -13.41 11.67 28.85
C VAL A 185 -14.53 10.70 29.21
N GLY A 186 -15.53 11.18 29.95
CA GLY A 186 -16.69 10.37 30.35
C GLY A 186 -16.37 9.16 31.22
N GLY A 187 -15.12 9.00 31.66
CA GLY A 187 -14.66 7.83 32.42
C GLY A 187 -14.44 6.57 31.56
N SER A 188 -14.71 6.63 30.25
CA SER A 188 -14.68 5.48 29.34
C SER A 188 -13.74 5.65 28.13
N THR A 189 -13.17 6.84 27.92
CA THR A 189 -12.33 7.10 26.74
C THR A 189 -11.05 7.79 27.14
N LEU A 190 -9.91 7.17 26.83
CA LEU A 190 -8.57 7.72 26.99
C LEU A 190 -8.14 8.45 25.73
N LEU A 191 -7.65 9.67 25.90
CA LEU A 191 -6.97 10.46 24.87
C LEU A 191 -5.50 10.61 25.24
N ILE A 192 -4.61 10.30 24.31
CA ILE A 192 -3.16 10.52 24.44
C ILE A 192 -2.69 11.34 23.24
N ALA A 193 -1.90 12.38 23.47
CA ALA A 193 -1.33 13.18 22.40
C ALA A 193 0.09 13.66 22.74
N ASN A 194 0.85 13.97 21.71
CA ASN A 194 2.17 14.56 21.87
C ASN A 194 2.16 16.08 22.14
N ASP A 195 0.99 16.70 22.21
CA ASP A 195 0.85 18.13 22.50
C ASP A 195 -0.57 18.44 23.00
N VAL A 196 -0.71 19.34 23.95
CA VAL A 196 -2.01 19.80 24.49
C VAL A 196 -2.89 20.40 23.40
N ARG A 197 -2.30 21.03 22.36
CA ARG A 197 -3.05 21.58 21.23
C ARG A 197 -3.82 20.50 20.47
N VAL A 198 -3.25 19.29 20.36
CA VAL A 198 -3.90 18.14 19.72
C VAL A 198 -5.10 17.69 20.56
N LEU A 199 -4.95 17.53 21.88
CA LEU A 199 -6.10 17.20 22.76
C LEU A 199 -7.19 18.26 22.69
N ARG A 200 -6.82 19.54 22.64
CA ARG A 200 -7.80 20.63 22.47
C ARG A 200 -8.57 20.54 21.15
N GLN A 201 -7.91 20.16 20.05
CA GLN A 201 -8.56 19.91 18.76
C GLN A 201 -9.48 18.69 18.84
N SER A 202 -9.03 17.61 19.47
CA SER A 202 -9.79 16.38 19.68
C SER A 202 -11.07 16.63 20.49
N LEU A 203 -10.97 17.29 21.62
CA LEU A 203 -12.11 17.63 22.47
C LEU A 203 -13.12 18.58 21.76
N ARG A 204 -12.64 19.48 20.90
CA ARG A 204 -13.53 20.31 20.07
C ARG A 204 -14.24 19.49 19.01
N ALA A 205 -13.55 18.51 18.40
CA ALA A 205 -14.16 17.60 17.45
C ALA A 205 -15.28 16.81 18.12
N ALA A 206 -15.06 16.27 19.32
CA ALA A 206 -16.07 15.54 20.07
C ALA A 206 -17.35 16.34 20.38
N GLN A 207 -17.22 17.67 20.51
CA GLN A 207 -18.35 18.56 20.79
C GLN A 207 -19.13 18.99 19.55
N ALA A 208 -18.60 18.81 18.35
CA ALA A 208 -19.20 19.29 17.12
C ALA A 208 -19.15 18.22 16.01
N PRO A 209 -20.29 17.56 15.70
CA PRO A 209 -20.34 16.49 14.70
C PRO A 209 -19.77 16.87 13.32
N THR A 210 -19.84 18.15 12.94
CA THR A 210 -19.28 18.66 11.67
C THR A 210 -17.76 18.68 11.65
N LEU A 211 -17.11 18.62 12.80
CA LEU A 211 -15.65 18.58 12.96
C LEU A 211 -15.10 17.17 13.19
N GLN A 212 -15.97 16.18 13.39
CA GLN A 212 -15.61 14.79 13.57
C GLN A 212 -15.27 14.15 12.23
N LEU A 213 -14.31 13.23 12.28
CA LEU A 213 -14.11 12.29 11.18
C LEU A 213 -15.24 11.25 11.26
N SER A 214 -16.29 11.43 10.45
CA SER A 214 -17.39 10.48 10.37
C SER A 214 -17.24 9.61 9.13
N ASP A 215 -17.17 8.30 9.32
CA ASP A 215 -17.40 7.34 8.25
C ASP A 215 -18.47 6.35 8.70
N HIS A 216 -19.41 6.07 7.81
CA HIS A 216 -20.55 5.20 8.12
C HIS A 216 -20.18 3.70 7.94
N ASP A 217 -19.05 3.40 7.33
CA ASP A 217 -18.61 2.04 6.97
C ASP A 217 -17.33 1.58 7.68
N CYS A 218 -16.99 2.17 8.84
CA CYS A 218 -15.77 1.85 9.57
C CYS A 218 -15.82 0.50 10.33
N CYS A 219 -16.45 -0.53 9.77
CA CYS A 219 -16.59 -1.82 10.44
C CYS A 219 -15.74 -2.89 9.78
N GLY A 220 -15.02 -3.65 10.60
CA GLY A 220 -14.08 -4.70 10.20
C GLY A 220 -13.02 -4.85 11.28
N ALA A 221 -11.97 -5.62 11.03
CA ALA A 221 -10.82 -5.72 11.93
C ALA A 221 -10.04 -4.40 12.04
N GLY A 222 -10.15 -3.55 11.03
CA GLY A 222 -9.54 -2.23 11.02
C GLY A 222 -10.09 -1.35 9.90
N TRP A 223 -9.85 -0.06 10.05
CA TRP A 223 -10.20 0.94 9.07
C TRP A 223 -9.11 2.00 9.00
N VAL A 224 -8.85 2.50 7.79
CA VAL A 224 -7.83 3.52 7.50
C VAL A 224 -8.46 4.63 6.67
N HIS A 225 -8.19 5.86 7.04
CA HIS A 225 -8.55 7.05 6.27
C HIS A 225 -7.32 7.92 6.01
N LEU A 226 -7.15 8.34 4.77
CA LEU A 226 -6.04 9.20 4.34
C LEU A 226 -6.57 10.41 3.58
N ARG A 227 -6.10 11.60 3.93
CA ARG A 227 -6.23 12.79 3.07
C ARG A 227 -5.04 12.86 2.14
N ILE A 228 -5.20 12.34 0.94
CA ILE A 228 -4.12 12.05 -0.01
C ILE A 228 -3.16 13.23 -0.21
N PRO A 229 -3.61 14.47 -0.55
CA PRO A 229 -2.68 15.56 -0.80
C PRO A 229 -1.83 15.93 0.43
N ASN A 230 -2.45 15.94 1.61
CA ASN A 230 -1.81 16.29 2.85
C ASN A 230 -0.83 15.22 3.32
N PHE A 231 -1.22 13.95 3.18
CA PHE A 231 -0.40 12.80 3.54
C PHE A 231 0.84 12.70 2.64
N ILE A 232 0.70 12.90 1.33
CA ILE A 232 1.82 12.90 0.38
C ILE A 232 2.78 14.08 0.65
N ASP A 233 2.25 15.26 0.98
CA ASP A 233 3.09 16.41 1.40
C ASP A 233 3.85 16.10 2.70
N TRP A 234 3.19 15.46 3.65
CA TRP A 234 3.81 15.03 4.89
C TRP A 234 4.94 14.02 4.66
N LEU A 235 4.78 13.06 3.74
CA LEU A 235 5.83 12.14 3.31
C LEU A 235 6.98 12.83 2.56
N GLY A 236 6.86 14.11 2.21
CA GLY A 236 7.85 14.84 1.42
C GLY A 236 7.88 14.42 -0.06
N LEU A 237 6.82 13.78 -0.55
CA LEU A 237 6.68 13.32 -1.93
C LEU A 237 5.94 14.34 -2.82
N ALA A 238 5.37 15.39 -2.23
CA ALA A 238 4.66 16.43 -2.97
C ALA A 238 5.60 17.20 -3.92
N THR A 239 5.07 17.54 -5.10
CA THR A 239 5.76 18.41 -6.06
C THR A 239 5.85 19.82 -5.50
N PRO A 240 7.00 20.51 -5.62
CA PRO A 240 7.14 21.92 -5.22
C PRO A 240 6.07 22.79 -5.89
N PRO A 241 5.61 23.87 -5.21
CA PRO A 241 4.53 24.73 -5.71
C PRO A 241 4.78 25.34 -7.09
N ASP A 242 6.03 25.69 -7.38
CA ASP A 242 6.52 26.24 -8.64
C ASP A 242 6.49 25.27 -9.83
N MET A 243 6.34 23.98 -9.53
CA MET A 243 6.28 22.90 -10.54
C MET A 243 4.91 22.19 -10.56
N ARG A 244 3.91 22.68 -9.84
CA ARG A 244 2.57 22.08 -9.85
C ARG A 244 1.88 22.37 -11.17
N LEU A 245 1.34 21.32 -11.78
CA LEU A 245 0.39 21.48 -12.88
C LEU A 245 -0.84 22.27 -12.36
N GLU A 246 -1.42 23.11 -13.20
CA GLU A 246 -2.57 23.97 -12.85
C GLU A 246 -3.76 23.20 -12.30
N SER A 247 -3.96 21.95 -12.71
CA SER A 247 -4.95 21.06 -12.15
C SER A 247 -4.37 20.36 -10.90
N GLY A 248 -4.86 20.72 -9.71
CA GLY A 248 -4.52 20.05 -8.43
C GLY A 248 -4.86 18.55 -8.43
N PRO A 249 -4.49 17.79 -7.36
CA PRO A 249 -4.76 16.37 -7.28
C PRO A 249 -6.26 16.07 -7.47
N GLN A 250 -6.55 15.03 -8.24
CA GLN A 250 -7.92 14.63 -8.57
C GLN A 250 -8.62 13.95 -7.39
N TRP A 251 -7.84 13.23 -6.56
CA TRP A 251 -8.32 12.48 -5.41
C TRP A 251 -8.04 13.23 -4.12
N GLN A 252 -9.04 13.32 -3.26
CA GLN A 252 -8.93 14.00 -1.99
C GLN A 252 -8.72 13.04 -0.83
N GLU A 253 -9.47 11.94 -0.78
CA GLU A 253 -9.48 11.03 0.35
C GLU A 253 -9.42 9.58 -0.13
N LEU A 254 -8.79 8.71 0.67
CA LEU A 254 -8.80 7.26 0.55
C LEU A 254 -9.32 6.70 1.86
N SER A 255 -10.37 5.90 1.79
CA SER A 255 -10.82 5.04 2.88
C SER A 255 -10.49 3.59 2.56
N ALA A 256 -10.09 2.83 3.56
CA ALA A 256 -9.78 1.42 3.41
C ALA A 256 -10.31 0.64 4.62
N LYS A 257 -11.06 -0.44 4.36
CA LYS A 257 -11.58 -1.37 5.38
C LYS A 257 -10.75 -2.64 5.36
N VAL A 258 -10.28 -3.06 6.52
CA VAL A 258 -9.48 -4.26 6.70
C VAL A 258 -10.35 -5.39 7.24
N VAL A 259 -10.38 -6.53 6.54
CA VAL A 259 -11.08 -7.75 6.96
C VAL A 259 -10.06 -8.87 7.09
N ILE A 260 -10.00 -9.48 8.26
CA ILE A 260 -9.07 -10.57 8.54
C ILE A 260 -9.78 -11.91 8.37
N HIS A 261 -9.21 -12.77 7.55
CA HIS A 261 -9.59 -14.16 7.39
C HIS A 261 -8.46 -15.08 7.93
N PRO A 262 -8.70 -16.36 8.18
CA PRO A 262 -7.70 -17.26 8.79
C PRO A 262 -6.34 -17.31 8.09
N LYS A 263 -6.33 -17.18 6.76
CA LYS A 263 -5.12 -17.29 5.93
C LYS A 263 -4.95 -16.09 4.97
N ARG A 264 -5.72 -15.04 5.13
CA ARG A 264 -5.76 -13.92 4.21
C ARG A 264 -6.21 -12.64 4.91
N VAL A 265 -5.65 -11.52 4.50
CA VAL A 265 -6.13 -10.19 4.86
C VAL A 265 -6.69 -9.54 3.60
N ALA A 266 -7.94 -9.11 3.64
CA ALA A 266 -8.57 -8.33 2.58
C ALA A 266 -8.66 -6.86 2.99
N ILE A 267 -8.37 -5.93 2.06
CA ILE A 267 -8.41 -4.50 2.28
C ILE A 267 -9.28 -3.90 1.17
N ASP A 268 -10.52 -3.56 1.49
CA ASP A 268 -11.43 -2.90 0.55
C ASP A 268 -11.18 -1.40 0.57
N THR A 269 -10.93 -0.82 -0.59
CA THR A 269 -10.53 0.58 -0.74
C THR A 269 -11.58 1.39 -1.50
N GLN A 270 -11.74 2.65 -1.11
CA GLN A 270 -12.62 3.62 -1.73
C GLN A 270 -11.92 4.97 -1.86
N LEU A 271 -11.93 5.54 -3.06
CA LEU A 271 -11.36 6.86 -3.33
C LEU A 271 -12.47 7.91 -3.46
N THR A 272 -12.28 9.05 -2.82
CA THR A 272 -13.21 10.20 -2.94
C THR A 272 -12.54 11.30 -3.77
N PRO A 273 -13.18 11.76 -4.86
CA PRO A 273 -12.64 12.85 -5.67
C PRO A 273 -12.74 14.19 -4.95
N ARG A 274 -11.95 15.15 -5.40
CA ARG A 274 -12.03 16.53 -4.93
C ARG A 274 -13.37 17.15 -5.35
N SER A 275 -14.01 17.90 -4.45
CA SER A 275 -15.25 18.61 -4.72
C SER A 275 -15.16 19.47 -5.99
N GLY A 276 -16.14 19.34 -6.89
CA GLY A 276 -16.19 20.08 -8.16
C GLY A 276 -15.42 19.43 -9.32
N ILE A 277 -14.75 18.29 -9.11
CA ILE A 277 -14.18 17.48 -10.20
C ILE A 277 -15.19 16.39 -10.53
N SER A 278 -15.79 16.47 -11.71
CA SER A 278 -16.50 15.34 -12.30
C SER A 278 -15.44 14.34 -12.78
N VAL A 279 -15.39 13.17 -12.18
CA VAL A 279 -14.57 12.08 -12.73
C VAL A 279 -15.32 11.58 -13.96
N PRO A 280 -14.70 11.59 -15.16
CA PRO A 280 -15.38 11.11 -16.34
C PRO A 280 -15.90 9.70 -16.14
N ASP A 281 -17.14 9.43 -16.57
CA ASP A 281 -17.81 8.11 -16.54
C ASP A 281 -17.13 7.08 -17.47
N THR A 282 -15.83 7.22 -17.72
CA THR A 282 -15.03 6.33 -18.59
C THR A 282 -14.74 4.97 -17.95
N VAL A 283 -15.33 4.68 -16.80
CA VAL A 283 -15.23 3.36 -16.18
C VAL A 283 -16.55 2.67 -16.32
N ASN A 284 -16.53 1.59 -17.05
CA ASN A 284 -17.63 0.68 -17.31
C ASN A 284 -18.62 0.58 -16.16
N PRO A 285 -19.93 0.86 -16.41
CA PRO A 285 -20.95 0.53 -15.44
C PRO A 285 -20.87 -0.96 -15.11
N LEU A 286 -21.15 -1.29 -13.86
CA LEU A 286 -21.40 -2.66 -13.40
C LEU A 286 -22.25 -3.41 -14.42
N GLY A 287 -21.68 -4.21 -15.29
CA GLY A 287 -22.39 -4.92 -16.37
C GLY A 287 -21.52 -5.32 -17.55
N GLN A 288 -20.29 -4.85 -17.65
CA GLN A 288 -19.40 -5.34 -18.67
C GLN A 288 -18.80 -6.72 -18.29
N LYS A 289 -18.73 -7.54 -19.31
CA LYS A 289 -18.15 -8.88 -19.33
C LYS A 289 -16.90 -8.93 -18.47
N ALA A 290 -16.83 -9.87 -17.54
CA ALA A 290 -15.58 -10.18 -16.85
C ALA A 290 -14.47 -10.32 -17.88
N ALA A 291 -13.27 -9.82 -17.57
CA ALA A 291 -12.12 -9.93 -18.45
C ALA A 291 -11.97 -11.40 -18.90
N ASP A 292 -11.75 -11.59 -20.20
CA ASP A 292 -11.50 -12.93 -20.72
C ASP A 292 -10.09 -13.36 -20.31
N ASN A 293 -9.99 -14.40 -19.49
CA ASN A 293 -8.71 -14.87 -18.96
C ASN A 293 -7.88 -15.68 -19.98
N ARG A 294 -8.30 -15.77 -21.25
CA ARG A 294 -7.53 -16.49 -22.28
C ARG A 294 -6.09 -16.02 -22.40
N PRO A 295 -5.76 -14.70 -22.39
CA PRO A 295 -4.37 -14.26 -22.41
C PRO A 295 -3.57 -14.74 -21.20
N GLY A 296 -4.19 -14.84 -20.02
CA GLY A 296 -3.56 -15.33 -18.79
C GLY A 296 -3.01 -16.76 -18.88
N LYS A 297 -3.52 -17.57 -19.83
CA LYS A 297 -3.00 -18.92 -20.08
C LYS A 297 -1.55 -18.94 -20.56
N TYR A 298 -1.06 -17.85 -21.14
CA TYR A 298 0.32 -17.71 -21.59
C TYR A 298 1.26 -17.14 -20.54
N LEU A 299 0.79 -16.95 -19.31
CA LEU A 299 1.65 -16.63 -18.16
C LEU A 299 1.98 -17.92 -17.40
N PRO A 300 3.23 -18.34 -17.32
CA PRO A 300 3.63 -19.54 -16.58
C PRO A 300 3.48 -19.32 -15.07
N ALA A 301 3.34 -20.42 -14.32
CA ALA A 301 3.24 -20.41 -12.86
C ALA A 301 4.44 -19.73 -12.16
N SER A 302 5.60 -19.68 -12.82
CA SER A 302 6.85 -19.09 -12.33
C SER A 302 6.94 -17.57 -12.49
N VAL A 303 5.85 -16.90 -12.87
CA VAL A 303 5.84 -15.44 -13.00
C VAL A 303 5.99 -14.78 -11.63
N ALA A 304 6.93 -13.87 -11.51
CA ALA A 304 7.21 -13.10 -10.31
C ALA A 304 6.06 -12.14 -9.95
N TRP A 305 5.55 -11.45 -10.98
CA TRP A 305 4.35 -10.64 -10.89
C TRP A 305 3.63 -10.62 -12.25
N ALA A 306 2.33 -10.39 -12.20
CA ALA A 306 1.47 -10.32 -13.37
C ALA A 306 0.40 -9.24 -13.23
N ALA A 307 -0.01 -8.68 -14.38
CA ALA A 307 -1.21 -7.87 -14.51
C ALA A 307 -2.06 -8.45 -15.63
N MET A 308 -3.33 -8.69 -15.38
CA MET A 308 -4.26 -9.22 -16.39
C MET A 308 -5.62 -8.54 -16.24
N GLY A 309 -6.29 -8.28 -17.36
CA GLY A 309 -7.57 -7.60 -17.33
C GLY A 309 -8.06 -7.21 -18.72
N HIS A 310 -8.99 -6.25 -18.73
CA HIS A 310 -9.56 -5.68 -19.94
C HIS A 310 -9.26 -4.18 -19.97
N ASP A 311 -8.79 -3.66 -21.11
CA ASP A 311 -8.46 -2.25 -21.36
C ASP A 311 -7.64 -1.56 -20.27
N LEU A 312 -6.31 -1.73 -20.32
CA LEU A 312 -5.39 -1.09 -19.38
C LEU A 312 -5.29 0.43 -19.55
N ARG A 313 -5.65 0.98 -20.72
CA ARG A 313 -5.43 2.40 -21.07
C ARG A 313 -6.03 3.39 -20.08
N PRO A 314 -7.30 3.28 -19.63
CA PRO A 314 -7.87 4.23 -18.67
C PRO A 314 -7.15 4.19 -17.31
N LEU A 315 -6.74 3.00 -16.86
CA LEU A 315 -5.98 2.85 -15.62
C LEU A 315 -4.58 3.46 -15.78
N TRP A 316 -3.89 3.16 -16.88
CA TRP A 316 -2.56 3.68 -17.18
C TRP A 316 -2.54 5.21 -17.23
N HIS A 317 -3.44 5.82 -18.00
CA HIS A 317 -3.52 7.27 -18.11
C HIS A 317 -3.83 7.94 -16.75
N ARG A 318 -4.71 7.34 -15.93
CA ARG A 318 -5.00 7.87 -14.59
C ARG A 318 -3.79 7.76 -13.67
N VAL A 319 -3.21 6.58 -13.57
CA VAL A 319 -2.04 6.34 -12.72
C VAL A 319 -0.88 7.22 -13.16
N TRP A 320 -0.61 7.32 -14.47
CA TRP A 320 0.47 8.14 -15.00
C TRP A 320 0.25 9.63 -14.77
N ASN A 321 -0.96 10.12 -14.99
CA ASN A 321 -1.32 11.52 -14.75
C ASN A 321 -1.24 11.86 -13.25
N GLU A 322 -1.70 10.98 -12.38
CA GLU A 322 -1.60 11.20 -10.93
C GLU A 322 -0.14 11.09 -10.44
N LEU A 323 0.60 10.08 -10.87
CA LEU A 323 2.02 9.92 -10.51
C LEU A 323 2.88 11.06 -11.07
N GLY A 324 2.57 11.57 -12.26
CA GLY A 324 3.23 12.72 -12.87
C GLY A 324 3.12 13.99 -12.02
N ARG A 325 2.09 14.10 -11.19
CA ARG A 325 1.91 15.20 -10.22
C ARG A 325 2.83 15.08 -9.00
N TYR A 326 3.38 13.89 -8.76
CA TYR A 326 4.29 13.59 -7.66
C TYR A 326 5.68 13.26 -8.21
N ARG A 327 6.42 14.27 -8.63
CA ARG A 327 7.68 14.20 -9.39
C ARG A 327 8.71 13.16 -8.87
N ARG A 328 8.67 12.82 -7.58
CA ARG A 328 9.62 11.86 -6.98
C ARG A 328 9.22 10.41 -7.14
N LEU A 329 7.92 10.12 -7.37
CA LEU A 329 7.43 8.76 -7.59
C LEU A 329 7.67 8.27 -9.02
N PRO A 330 7.36 9.07 -10.08
CA PRO A 330 7.62 8.65 -11.45
C PRO A 330 9.10 8.36 -11.74
N ALA A 331 10.02 9.17 -11.19
CA ALA A 331 11.44 8.97 -11.41
C ALA A 331 11.95 7.62 -10.88
N ALA A 332 11.43 7.16 -9.74
CA ALA A 332 11.80 5.86 -9.19
C ALA A 332 11.22 4.69 -9.99
N LEU A 333 10.00 4.86 -10.54
CA LEU A 333 9.32 3.85 -11.35
C LEU A 333 9.76 3.86 -12.81
N SER A 334 10.05 5.06 -13.38
CA SER A 334 10.36 5.21 -14.79
C SER A 334 11.82 4.93 -15.15
N GLN A 335 12.75 5.10 -14.20
CA GLN A 335 14.18 4.85 -14.47
C GLN A 335 14.49 3.40 -14.83
N GLN A 336 13.69 2.45 -14.36
CA GLN A 336 13.85 1.04 -14.73
C GLN A 336 13.16 0.66 -16.05
N TRP A 337 12.09 1.36 -16.44
CA TRP A 337 11.22 0.93 -17.53
C TRP A 337 11.33 1.74 -18.82
N LEU A 338 11.57 3.06 -18.73
CA LEU A 338 11.49 3.99 -19.85
C LEU A 338 12.84 4.65 -20.19
N SER A 339 13.94 4.12 -19.70
CA SER A 339 15.26 4.72 -19.92
C SER A 339 15.80 4.58 -21.34
N THR A 340 15.15 3.80 -22.21
CA THR A 340 15.57 3.61 -23.60
C THR A 340 14.62 4.33 -24.57
N GLN A 341 15.16 4.92 -25.61
CA GLN A 341 14.37 5.54 -26.70
C GLN A 341 13.37 4.54 -27.31
N LEU A 342 13.75 3.26 -27.36
CA LEU A 342 12.89 2.18 -27.83
C LEU A 342 11.64 2.01 -26.96
N ALA A 343 11.80 1.97 -25.64
CA ALA A 343 10.66 1.84 -24.73
C ALA A 343 9.69 3.03 -24.84
N GLN A 344 10.21 4.24 -25.09
CA GLN A 344 9.38 5.42 -25.33
C GLN A 344 8.64 5.34 -26.67
N ALA A 345 9.31 4.88 -27.73
CA ALA A 345 8.70 4.75 -29.06
C ALA A 345 7.60 3.67 -29.08
N LEU A 346 7.79 2.57 -28.35
CA LEU A 346 6.83 1.46 -28.27
C LEU A 346 5.70 1.71 -27.29
N SER A 347 5.77 2.73 -26.42
CA SER A 347 4.81 2.92 -25.32
C SER A 347 3.37 3.11 -25.80
N GLU A 348 3.15 3.95 -26.79
CA GLU A 348 1.79 4.22 -27.30
C GLU A 348 1.20 3.04 -28.10
N PRO A 349 1.90 2.40 -29.05
CA PRO A 349 1.41 1.20 -29.71
C PRO A 349 1.16 0.03 -28.76
N LEU A 350 2.04 -0.17 -27.74
CA LEU A 350 1.81 -1.21 -26.73
C LEU A 350 0.56 -0.93 -25.90
N LEU A 351 0.29 0.33 -25.53
CA LEU A 351 -0.95 0.71 -24.87
C LEU A 351 -2.19 0.47 -25.75
N GLN A 352 -2.07 0.62 -27.07
CA GLN A 352 -3.17 0.29 -27.98
C GLN A 352 -3.44 -1.22 -28.05
N LEU A 353 -2.41 -2.07 -27.98
CA LEU A 353 -2.58 -3.51 -27.86
C LEU A 353 -3.34 -3.88 -26.57
N LEU A 354 -3.08 -3.15 -25.49
CA LEU A 354 -3.72 -3.37 -24.18
C LEU A 354 -5.13 -2.76 -24.08
N ALA A 355 -5.76 -2.43 -25.20
CA ALA A 355 -7.14 -1.95 -25.31
C ALA A 355 -8.19 -3.07 -25.20
N GLY A 356 -7.79 -4.32 -25.42
CA GLY A 356 -8.61 -5.53 -25.28
C GLY A 356 -8.26 -6.31 -24.02
N ASP A 357 -8.58 -7.58 -24.03
CA ASP A 357 -8.18 -8.51 -22.95
C ASP A 357 -6.67 -8.79 -23.07
N TYR A 358 -5.98 -8.64 -21.96
CA TYR A 358 -4.52 -8.74 -21.90
C TYR A 358 -4.03 -9.48 -20.65
N ALA A 359 -2.81 -10.01 -20.75
CA ALA A 359 -2.00 -10.48 -19.64
C ALA A 359 -0.55 -10.05 -19.84
N VAL A 360 0.04 -9.45 -18.83
CA VAL A 360 1.46 -9.02 -18.81
C VAL A 360 2.09 -9.60 -17.56
N GLY A 361 3.33 -10.09 -17.66
CA GLY A 361 4.07 -10.61 -16.51
C GLY A 361 5.56 -10.46 -16.67
N GLN A 362 6.28 -10.67 -15.57
CA GLN A 362 7.74 -10.69 -15.55
C GLN A 362 8.21 -11.94 -14.83
N LEU A 363 9.16 -12.63 -15.42
CA LEU A 363 9.86 -13.77 -14.83
C LEU A 363 10.97 -13.28 -13.86
N ASP A 364 11.45 -14.18 -13.01
CA ASP A 364 12.50 -13.88 -12.01
C ASP A 364 13.82 -13.39 -12.63
N ASP A 365 14.11 -13.79 -13.87
CA ASP A 365 15.30 -13.35 -14.62
C ASP A 365 15.14 -11.93 -15.23
N GLY A 366 13.99 -11.29 -15.01
CA GLY A 366 13.66 -9.98 -15.55
C GLY A 366 13.04 -10.00 -16.94
N THR A 367 12.84 -11.17 -17.54
CA THR A 367 12.18 -11.32 -18.84
C THR A 367 10.70 -10.93 -18.76
N TRP A 368 10.26 -10.09 -19.69
CA TRP A 368 8.87 -9.67 -19.83
C TRP A 368 8.10 -10.58 -20.77
N LEU A 369 6.87 -10.87 -20.39
CA LEU A 369 5.87 -11.59 -21.17
C LEU A 369 4.63 -10.73 -21.33
N MET A 370 4.00 -10.79 -22.49
CA MET A 370 2.70 -10.16 -22.75
C MET A 370 1.90 -11.05 -23.68
N ALA A 371 0.65 -11.28 -23.36
CA ALA A 371 -0.33 -11.92 -24.25
C ALA A 371 -1.53 -10.99 -24.41
N VAL A 372 -2.03 -10.84 -25.62
CA VAL A 372 -3.21 -10.02 -25.95
C VAL A 372 -4.17 -10.81 -26.81
N LEU A 373 -5.46 -10.65 -26.52
CA LEU A 373 -6.52 -11.35 -27.24
C LEU A 373 -6.91 -10.57 -28.49
N GLU A 374 -6.95 -11.24 -29.65
CA GLU A 374 -7.45 -10.72 -30.92
C GLU A 374 -6.91 -9.31 -31.29
N PRO A 375 -5.59 -9.08 -31.21
CA PRO A 375 -5.05 -7.78 -31.55
C PRO A 375 -5.26 -7.49 -33.04
N THR A 376 -5.40 -6.22 -33.37
CA THR A 376 -5.45 -5.81 -34.78
C THR A 376 -4.07 -6.03 -35.41
N SER A 377 -3.98 -6.80 -36.49
CA SER A 377 -2.71 -7.06 -37.22
C SER A 377 -1.98 -5.76 -37.61
N ALA A 378 -2.71 -4.67 -37.86
CA ALA A 378 -2.14 -3.36 -38.14
C ALA A 378 -1.26 -2.83 -36.98
N ILE A 379 -1.63 -3.07 -35.71
CA ILE A 379 -0.86 -2.61 -34.54
C ILE A 379 0.41 -3.45 -34.40
N VAL A 380 0.32 -4.76 -34.63
CA VAL A 380 1.50 -5.66 -34.56
C VAL A 380 2.52 -5.29 -35.64
N ASN A 381 2.07 -5.06 -36.90
CA ASN A 381 2.93 -4.58 -37.99
C ASN A 381 3.55 -3.21 -37.67
N GLN A 382 2.80 -2.30 -37.01
CA GLN A 382 3.33 -1.01 -36.57
C GLN A 382 4.47 -1.16 -35.55
N LEU A 383 4.42 -2.16 -34.68
CA LEU A 383 5.52 -2.45 -33.75
C LEU A 383 6.77 -2.92 -34.49
N ASP A 384 6.61 -3.77 -35.52
CA ASP A 384 7.72 -4.20 -36.40
C ASP A 384 8.35 -3.02 -37.13
N ASP A 385 7.53 -2.14 -37.71
CA ASP A 385 7.99 -0.91 -38.40
C ASP A 385 8.76 0.00 -37.44
N ILE A 386 8.28 0.18 -36.20
CA ILE A 386 8.97 0.99 -35.19
C ILE A 386 10.30 0.33 -34.78
N ALA A 387 10.33 -0.97 -34.65
CA ALA A 387 11.57 -1.70 -34.31
C ALA A 387 12.63 -1.45 -35.43
N GLU A 388 12.26 -1.53 -36.70
CA GLU A 388 13.14 -1.22 -37.81
C GLU A 388 13.61 0.25 -37.80
N GLN A 389 12.69 1.21 -37.59
CA GLN A 389 13.02 2.64 -37.48
C GLN A 389 13.99 2.94 -36.34
N GLN A 390 13.97 2.14 -35.27
CA GLN A 390 14.90 2.23 -34.14
C GLN A 390 16.23 1.46 -34.38
N GLY A 391 16.44 0.97 -35.59
CA GLY A 391 17.69 0.30 -36.01
C GLY A 391 17.80 -1.15 -35.51
N LEU A 392 16.68 -1.79 -35.23
CA LEU A 392 16.63 -3.24 -34.98
C LEU A 392 16.44 -3.98 -36.30
N THR A 393 16.97 -5.19 -36.37
CA THR A 393 16.71 -6.12 -37.47
C THR A 393 15.47 -6.94 -37.12
N VAL A 394 14.45 -6.87 -37.96
CA VAL A 394 13.25 -7.71 -37.88
C VAL A 394 13.48 -8.96 -38.72
N SER A 395 13.42 -10.12 -38.10
CA SER A 395 13.68 -11.41 -38.73
C SER A 395 12.64 -12.45 -38.30
N ARG A 396 12.40 -13.42 -39.19
CA ARG A 396 11.54 -14.57 -38.89
C ARG A 396 12.37 -15.79 -38.54
N LEU A 397 11.98 -16.49 -37.49
CA LEU A 397 12.60 -17.74 -37.06
C LEU A 397 11.50 -18.75 -36.69
N THR A 398 11.88 -20.00 -36.52
CA THR A 398 10.98 -21.04 -36.02
C THR A 398 11.43 -21.46 -34.63
N LEU A 399 10.51 -21.41 -33.67
CA LEU A 399 10.73 -21.81 -32.29
C LEU A 399 9.62 -22.78 -31.88
N GLU A 400 9.98 -23.97 -31.42
CA GLU A 400 8.99 -25.02 -31.01
C GLU A 400 7.94 -25.32 -32.10
N GLY A 401 8.32 -25.22 -33.39
CA GLY A 401 7.39 -25.39 -34.51
C GLY A 401 6.50 -24.20 -34.84
N GLN A 402 6.60 -23.09 -34.08
CA GLN A 402 5.86 -21.83 -34.31
C GLN A 402 6.70 -20.86 -35.12
N ALA A 403 6.07 -20.11 -36.02
CA ALA A 403 6.69 -18.99 -36.73
C ALA A 403 6.76 -17.79 -35.78
N VAL A 404 7.96 -17.30 -35.52
CA VAL A 404 8.23 -16.21 -34.58
C VAL A 404 8.90 -15.05 -35.31
N THR A 405 8.44 -13.83 -35.08
CA THR A 405 9.14 -12.60 -35.47
C THR A 405 10.05 -12.16 -34.33
N ALA A 406 11.32 -11.87 -34.64
CA ALA A 406 12.30 -11.44 -33.67
C ALA A 406 12.88 -10.08 -34.01
N TRP A 407 12.99 -9.21 -33.01
CA TRP A 407 13.68 -7.93 -33.06
C TRP A 407 15.03 -8.07 -32.44
N SER A 408 16.10 -7.86 -33.23
CA SER A 408 17.47 -8.07 -32.79
C SER A 408 18.37 -6.89 -33.07
N ARG A 409 19.41 -6.74 -32.25
CA ARG A 409 20.46 -5.76 -32.43
C ARG A 409 21.81 -6.45 -32.61
N LEU A 410 22.52 -6.08 -33.64
CA LEU A 410 23.88 -6.55 -33.86
C LEU A 410 24.85 -5.76 -32.97
N LYS A 411 25.56 -6.42 -32.08
CA LYS A 411 26.64 -5.85 -31.26
C LYS A 411 27.97 -6.39 -31.74
N THR A 412 28.90 -5.50 -32.04
CA THR A 412 30.27 -5.88 -32.38
C THR A 412 31.09 -5.90 -31.09
N ARG A 413 31.63 -7.07 -30.71
CA ARG A 413 32.52 -7.23 -29.59
C ARG A 413 33.96 -7.39 -30.09
N MET A 414 34.81 -6.44 -29.77
CA MET A 414 36.24 -6.61 -30.00
C MET A 414 36.83 -7.54 -28.93
N GLY A 415 37.50 -8.62 -29.34
CA GLY A 415 38.22 -9.50 -28.43
C GLY A 415 39.26 -8.71 -27.63
N LYS A 416 39.35 -8.97 -26.35
CA LYS A 416 40.29 -8.32 -25.42
C LYS A 416 41.77 -8.75 -25.66
N ASP A 417 42.01 -9.70 -26.55
CA ASP A 417 43.37 -10.22 -26.77
C ASP A 417 44.10 -9.36 -27.78
N THR A 418 45.17 -8.73 -27.36
CA THR A 418 46.02 -7.78 -28.13
C THR A 418 46.72 -8.42 -29.33
N ARG A 419 46.69 -9.75 -29.48
CA ARG A 419 47.33 -10.50 -30.57
C ARG A 419 46.38 -11.04 -31.63
N ASN A 420 45.07 -11.15 -31.33
CA ASN A 420 44.06 -11.60 -32.29
C ASN A 420 42.84 -10.70 -32.18
N ARG A 421 42.72 -9.68 -33.04
CA ARG A 421 41.53 -8.80 -33.14
C ARG A 421 40.42 -9.54 -33.88
N GLU A 422 39.90 -10.60 -33.32
CA GLU A 422 38.67 -11.21 -33.83
C GLU A 422 37.49 -10.33 -33.41
N THR A 423 36.85 -9.77 -34.41
CA THR A 423 35.60 -9.05 -34.23
C THR A 423 34.48 -10.09 -34.27
N THR A 424 33.91 -10.43 -33.12
CA THR A 424 32.70 -11.29 -33.05
C THR A 424 31.45 -10.40 -33.12
N VAL A 425 30.55 -10.76 -34.02
CA VAL A 425 29.23 -10.14 -34.11
C VAL A 425 28.30 -11.00 -33.25
N GLU A 426 27.82 -10.42 -32.17
CA GLU A 426 26.80 -11.02 -31.30
C GLU A 426 25.42 -10.44 -31.67
N THR A 427 24.41 -11.30 -31.80
CA THR A 427 23.02 -10.90 -31.96
C THR A 427 22.35 -10.84 -30.61
N ASP A 428 21.89 -9.65 -30.23
CA ASP A 428 21.17 -9.42 -28.97
C ASP A 428 19.66 -9.31 -29.31
N ILE A 429 18.86 -10.24 -28.79
CA ILE A 429 17.40 -10.24 -28.99
C ILE A 429 16.80 -9.25 -28.01
N VAL A 430 16.02 -8.29 -28.53
CA VAL A 430 15.34 -7.23 -27.79
C VAL A 430 13.88 -7.60 -27.54
N GLY A 431 13.26 -8.30 -28.49
CA GLY A 431 11.87 -8.74 -28.39
C GLY A 431 11.56 -9.80 -29.42
N LEU A 432 10.52 -10.60 -29.11
CA LEU A 432 9.96 -11.62 -30.00
C LEU A 432 8.45 -11.58 -29.89
N HIS A 433 7.78 -11.92 -30.97
CA HIS A 433 6.33 -12.17 -30.91
C HIS A 433 5.90 -13.29 -31.85
N THR A 434 4.76 -13.91 -31.51
CA THR A 434 4.12 -14.95 -32.33
C THR A 434 2.63 -14.97 -32.05
N THR A 435 1.85 -15.44 -33.02
CA THR A 435 0.41 -15.65 -32.87
C THR A 435 0.14 -17.12 -32.51
N VAL A 436 -0.59 -17.36 -31.43
CA VAL A 436 -1.00 -18.70 -31.00
C VAL A 436 -2.51 -18.69 -30.72
N GLY A 437 -3.27 -19.41 -31.55
CA GLY A 437 -4.73 -19.35 -31.51
C GLY A 437 -5.23 -17.92 -31.75
N ASP A 438 -6.02 -17.40 -30.81
CA ASP A 438 -6.59 -16.06 -30.86
C ASP A 438 -5.72 -15.00 -30.16
N CYS A 439 -4.53 -15.36 -29.65
CA CYS A 439 -3.67 -14.48 -28.90
C CYS A 439 -2.35 -14.21 -29.64
N ASP A 440 -1.88 -12.97 -29.57
CA ASP A 440 -0.49 -12.64 -29.84
C ASP A 440 0.32 -12.62 -28.55
N VAL A 441 1.43 -13.35 -28.56
CA VAL A 441 2.32 -13.54 -27.41
C VAL A 441 3.65 -12.86 -27.70
N PHE A 442 4.07 -11.98 -26.80
CA PHE A 442 5.32 -11.21 -26.86
C PHE A 442 6.24 -11.60 -25.72
N ALA A 443 7.54 -11.63 -25.96
CA ALA A 443 8.55 -11.82 -24.94
C ALA A 443 9.81 -11.02 -25.22
N THR A 444 10.59 -10.70 -24.19
CA THR A 444 11.88 -10.00 -24.34
C THR A 444 13.07 -10.95 -24.43
N SER A 445 12.85 -12.27 -24.38
CA SER A 445 13.87 -13.29 -24.56
C SER A 445 13.30 -14.56 -25.18
N ILE A 446 14.15 -15.38 -25.81
CA ILE A 446 13.75 -16.69 -26.35
C ILE A 446 13.23 -17.59 -25.21
N THR A 447 13.95 -17.65 -24.09
CA THR A 447 13.56 -18.45 -22.92
C THR A 447 12.17 -18.06 -22.42
N GLY A 448 11.90 -16.73 -22.38
CA GLY A 448 10.57 -16.24 -22.01
C GLY A 448 9.48 -16.63 -22.98
N LEU A 449 9.72 -16.54 -24.30
CA LEU A 449 8.73 -16.97 -25.28
C LEU A 449 8.48 -18.48 -25.19
N THR A 450 9.53 -19.30 -25.05
CA THR A 450 9.38 -20.74 -24.82
C THR A 450 8.56 -21.03 -23.58
N ALA A 451 8.83 -20.33 -22.47
CA ALA A 451 8.06 -20.48 -21.23
C ALA A 451 6.58 -20.08 -21.42
N ALA A 452 6.31 -19.01 -22.18
CA ALA A 452 4.94 -18.59 -22.48
C ALA A 452 4.19 -19.59 -23.38
N LEU A 453 4.87 -20.20 -24.35
CA LEU A 453 4.29 -21.22 -25.21
C LEU A 453 3.99 -22.53 -24.45
N ALA A 454 4.80 -22.88 -23.47
CA ALA A 454 4.58 -24.03 -22.59
C ALA A 454 3.57 -23.75 -21.46
N ALA A 455 3.31 -22.48 -21.13
CA ALA A 455 2.47 -22.08 -20.00
C ALA A 455 1.05 -22.66 -20.00
N PRO A 456 0.37 -22.92 -21.17
CA PRO A 456 -0.96 -23.52 -21.17
C PRO A 456 -1.08 -24.86 -20.47
N GLU A 457 0.03 -25.58 -20.23
CA GLU A 457 0.05 -26.83 -19.45
C GLU A 457 -0.10 -26.58 -17.95
N GLN A 458 0.46 -25.46 -17.45
CA GLN A 458 0.40 -25.04 -16.04
C GLN A 458 0.36 -23.50 -15.96
N PRO A 459 -0.75 -22.86 -16.33
CA PRO A 459 -0.83 -21.42 -16.36
C PRO A 459 -0.97 -20.83 -14.95
N LEU A 460 -0.48 -19.59 -14.77
CA LEU A 460 -0.59 -18.86 -13.51
C LEU A 460 -2.02 -18.82 -12.95
N PRO A 461 -3.08 -18.54 -13.74
CA PRO A 461 -4.44 -18.46 -13.21
C PRO A 461 -4.95 -19.77 -12.59
N ASP A 462 -4.39 -20.93 -12.98
CA ASP A 462 -4.79 -22.23 -12.47
C ASP A 462 -3.98 -22.69 -11.24
N THR A 463 -2.97 -21.90 -10.81
CA THR A 463 -2.21 -22.21 -9.61
C THR A 463 -3.04 -21.99 -8.35
N GLU A 464 -2.90 -22.89 -7.37
CA GLU A 464 -3.59 -22.78 -6.08
C GLU A 464 -3.28 -21.45 -5.38
N GLN A 465 -2.03 -21.01 -5.44
CA GLN A 465 -1.60 -19.76 -4.81
C GLN A 465 -2.32 -18.55 -5.41
N PHE A 466 -2.39 -18.44 -6.75
CA PHE A 466 -3.11 -17.37 -7.42
C PHE A 466 -4.60 -17.41 -7.07
N GLN A 467 -5.26 -18.57 -7.24
CA GLN A 467 -6.69 -18.73 -6.97
C GLN A 467 -7.05 -18.37 -5.53
N ARG A 468 -6.26 -18.83 -4.55
CA ARG A 468 -6.48 -18.47 -3.13
C ARG A 468 -6.28 -16.99 -2.87
N THR A 469 -5.35 -16.36 -3.58
CA THR A 469 -5.11 -14.92 -3.41
C THR A 469 -6.27 -14.10 -3.96
N VAL A 470 -6.83 -14.46 -5.13
CA VAL A 470 -7.91 -13.70 -5.79
C VAL A 470 -9.32 -14.10 -5.34
N GLN A 471 -9.49 -15.23 -4.66
CA GLN A 471 -10.80 -15.74 -4.21
C GLN A 471 -11.65 -14.71 -3.40
N ALA A 472 -11.01 -13.75 -2.72
CA ALA A 472 -11.72 -12.67 -2.03
C ALA A 472 -12.28 -11.60 -2.96
N MET A 473 -11.93 -11.66 -4.24
CA MET A 473 -12.21 -10.63 -5.25
C MET A 473 -13.28 -11.10 -6.25
N ASP A 474 -14.26 -11.90 -5.78
CA ASP A 474 -15.29 -12.57 -6.60
C ASP A 474 -16.32 -11.60 -7.23
N ARG A 475 -16.21 -10.30 -6.99
CA ARG A 475 -17.06 -9.30 -7.65
C ARG A 475 -16.59 -9.07 -9.08
N PRO A 476 -17.49 -8.74 -10.02
CA PRO A 476 -17.07 -8.29 -11.35
C PRO A 476 -16.00 -7.21 -11.23
N ASN A 477 -14.85 -7.43 -11.83
CA ASN A 477 -13.68 -6.57 -11.70
C ASN A 477 -13.02 -6.31 -13.06
N GLN A 478 -12.11 -5.34 -13.10
CA GLN A 478 -11.40 -4.93 -14.31
C GLN A 478 -10.12 -5.75 -14.58
N GLY A 479 -9.83 -6.73 -13.74
CA GLY A 479 -8.63 -7.53 -13.78
C GLY A 479 -7.84 -7.49 -12.48
N TYR A 480 -6.66 -8.10 -12.49
CA TYR A 480 -5.81 -8.28 -11.31
C TYR A 480 -4.38 -7.80 -11.59
N VAL A 481 -3.77 -7.22 -10.57
CA VAL A 481 -2.31 -7.16 -10.44
C VAL A 481 -1.94 -8.14 -9.32
N TYR A 482 -1.12 -9.12 -9.62
CA TYR A 482 -0.71 -10.20 -8.72
C TYR A 482 0.81 -10.22 -8.60
N GLY A 483 1.33 -10.60 -7.45
CA GLY A 483 2.76 -10.83 -7.27
C GLY A 483 3.05 -11.63 -6.01
N THR A 484 4.13 -12.41 -6.03
CA THR A 484 4.69 -13.02 -4.83
C THR A 484 5.33 -11.96 -3.95
N TRP A 485 5.25 -12.13 -2.62
CA TRP A 485 5.82 -11.13 -1.70
C TRP A 485 7.32 -10.94 -1.90
N THR A 486 8.06 -12.04 -2.12
CA THR A 486 9.51 -12.00 -2.31
C THR A 486 9.91 -11.07 -3.45
N GLU A 487 9.20 -11.10 -4.56
CA GLU A 487 9.48 -10.26 -5.71
C GLU A 487 9.02 -8.82 -5.53
N LEU A 488 7.87 -8.62 -4.89
CA LEU A 488 7.41 -7.27 -4.52
C LEU A 488 8.38 -6.60 -3.54
N GLU A 489 8.90 -7.34 -2.55
CA GLU A 489 9.91 -6.83 -1.61
C GLU A 489 11.17 -6.41 -2.36
N ARG A 490 11.67 -7.22 -3.29
CA ARG A 490 12.83 -6.91 -4.14
C ARG A 490 12.63 -5.63 -4.96
N LEU A 491 11.45 -5.46 -5.57
CA LEU A 491 11.11 -4.24 -6.31
C LEU A 491 11.03 -3.00 -5.40
N LEU A 492 10.54 -3.18 -4.18
CA LEU A 492 10.38 -2.10 -3.20
C LEU A 492 11.69 -1.74 -2.49
N GLU A 493 12.66 -2.66 -2.37
CA GLU A 493 13.95 -2.43 -1.72
C GLU A 493 14.75 -1.28 -2.36
N SER A 494 14.59 -1.06 -3.65
CA SER A 494 15.22 0.07 -4.35
C SER A 494 14.64 1.44 -3.92
N ASN A 495 13.51 1.46 -3.22
CA ASN A 495 12.83 2.68 -2.79
C ASN A 495 13.25 3.11 -1.39
N ARG A 496 13.79 4.32 -1.28
CA ARG A 496 14.27 4.90 -0.03
C ARG A 496 13.20 4.96 1.08
N TRP A 497 11.92 5.14 0.74
CA TRP A 497 10.86 5.15 1.73
C TRP A 497 10.50 3.75 2.22
N PHE A 498 10.64 2.71 1.39
CA PHE A 498 10.43 1.33 1.81
C PHE A 498 11.51 0.90 2.81
N SER A 499 12.76 1.28 2.59
CA SER A 499 13.84 1.03 3.57
C SER A 499 13.57 1.64 4.94
N LEU A 500 12.75 2.71 5.02
CA LEU A 500 12.30 3.32 6.28
C LEU A 500 11.24 2.48 7.00
N LEU A 501 10.37 1.82 6.24
CA LEU A 501 9.29 1.00 6.76
C LEU A 501 9.71 -0.45 7.01
N ARG A 502 10.81 -0.89 6.38
CA ARG A 502 11.31 -2.27 6.47
C ARG A 502 11.40 -2.81 7.89
N PRO A 503 12.00 -2.13 8.89
CA PRO A 503 12.10 -2.66 10.25
C PRO A 503 10.74 -2.92 10.91
N VAL A 504 9.72 -2.20 10.45
CA VAL A 504 8.35 -2.29 10.93
C VAL A 504 7.57 -3.37 10.19
N LEU A 505 7.81 -3.51 8.88
CA LEU A 505 7.16 -4.48 8.02
C LEU A 505 7.84 -5.86 8.07
N GLN A 506 9.10 -5.94 8.51
CA GLN A 506 9.88 -7.17 8.48
C GLN A 506 9.23 -8.36 9.21
N PRO A 507 8.63 -8.21 10.41
CA PRO A 507 7.94 -9.32 11.05
C PRO A 507 6.74 -9.84 10.24
N TRP A 508 6.05 -8.93 9.54
CA TRP A 508 4.90 -9.24 8.71
C TRP A 508 5.29 -9.83 7.36
N SER A 509 6.37 -9.30 6.76
CA SER A 509 6.84 -9.70 5.45
C SER A 509 7.19 -11.19 5.37
N GLN A 510 7.67 -11.77 6.46
CA GLN A 510 7.99 -13.20 6.53
C GLN A 510 6.75 -14.09 6.42
N SER A 511 5.59 -13.57 6.80
CA SER A 511 4.32 -14.31 6.78
C SER A 511 3.49 -14.09 5.53
N ILE A 512 3.87 -13.13 4.67
CA ILE A 512 3.17 -12.85 3.42
C ILE A 512 3.69 -13.82 2.35
N ASP A 513 2.76 -14.43 1.61
CA ASP A 513 3.03 -15.32 0.49
C ASP A 513 2.85 -14.60 -0.85
N ALA A 514 1.66 -14.03 -1.07
CA ALA A 514 1.33 -13.31 -2.29
C ALA A 514 0.38 -12.14 -2.01
N ILE A 515 0.34 -11.18 -2.95
CA ILE A 515 -0.57 -10.05 -2.92
C ILE A 515 -1.27 -9.95 -4.27
N ALA A 516 -2.58 -9.68 -4.24
CA ALA A 516 -3.34 -9.30 -5.42
C ALA A 516 -4.06 -7.98 -5.18
N ILE A 517 -4.20 -7.19 -6.24
CA ILE A 517 -4.90 -5.91 -6.25
C ILE A 517 -5.90 -5.93 -7.39
N THR A 518 -7.12 -5.46 -7.15
CA THR A 518 -8.13 -5.32 -8.19
C THR A 518 -8.88 -3.99 -8.08
N SER A 519 -9.52 -3.59 -9.19
CA SER A 519 -10.44 -2.46 -9.26
C SER A 519 -11.82 -2.97 -9.67
N TYR A 520 -12.85 -2.53 -8.96
CA TYR A 520 -14.26 -2.82 -9.28
C TYR A 520 -14.91 -1.73 -10.14
N GLY A 521 -14.15 -0.73 -10.56
CA GLY A 521 -14.67 0.41 -11.29
C GLY A 521 -15.28 1.48 -10.38
N GLN A 522 -16.25 2.22 -10.88
CA GLN A 522 -16.91 3.32 -10.15
C GLN A 522 -18.31 2.93 -9.71
N THR A 523 -18.59 3.12 -8.42
CA THR A 523 -19.95 3.23 -7.91
C THR A 523 -20.20 4.69 -7.58
N VAL A 524 -21.18 5.34 -8.26
CA VAL A 524 -21.63 6.73 -7.97
C VAL A 524 -20.45 7.71 -7.74
N ASN A 525 -19.58 7.88 -8.75
CA ASN A 525 -18.40 8.78 -8.72
C ASN A 525 -17.28 8.41 -7.71
N GLN A 526 -17.30 7.21 -7.13
CA GLN A 526 -16.29 6.76 -6.20
C GLN A 526 -15.64 5.45 -6.70
N PRO A 527 -14.38 5.47 -7.17
CA PRO A 527 -13.67 4.25 -7.51
C PRO A 527 -13.47 3.37 -6.27
N THR A 528 -13.76 2.10 -6.44
CA THR A 528 -13.55 1.08 -5.42
C THR A 528 -12.58 0.02 -5.91
N GLY A 529 -11.86 -0.60 -5.00
CA GLY A 529 -10.92 -1.68 -5.28
C GLY A 529 -10.70 -2.54 -4.05
N SER A 530 -9.95 -3.61 -4.22
CA SER A 530 -9.56 -4.47 -3.11
C SER A 530 -8.11 -4.90 -3.24
N ILE A 531 -7.46 -5.07 -2.10
CA ILE A 531 -6.14 -5.67 -1.96
C ILE A 531 -6.31 -6.94 -1.15
N SER A 532 -5.84 -8.07 -1.66
CA SER A 532 -5.82 -9.36 -0.96
C SER A 532 -4.38 -9.74 -0.67
N ILE A 533 -4.09 -10.03 0.58
CA ILE A 533 -2.78 -10.47 1.07
C ILE A 533 -2.93 -11.90 1.53
N LEU A 534 -2.36 -12.85 0.80
CA LEU A 534 -2.30 -14.25 1.18
C LEU A 534 -1.18 -14.46 2.20
N LEU A 535 -1.46 -15.19 3.27
CA LEU A 535 -0.48 -15.53 4.29
C LEU A 535 0.06 -16.95 4.06
N LYS A 536 1.34 -17.16 4.38
CA LYS A 536 1.99 -18.47 4.38
C LYS A 536 1.26 -19.43 5.34
N ASN A 537 1.32 -20.71 5.05
CA ASN A 537 0.69 -21.73 5.89
C ASN A 537 1.43 -21.93 7.20
#